data_d8b378bdefe52fb10160111d142e40d9
#
_entry.id   d8b378bdefe52fb10160111d142e40d9
#
_cell.length_a   1.000
_cell.length_b   1.000
_cell.length_c   1.000
_cell.angle_alpha   90.00
_cell.angle_beta   90.00
_cell.angle_gamma   90.00
#
_symmetry.space_group_name_H-M   'P 1'
#
loop_
_entity.id
_entity.type
_entity.pdbx_description
1 polymer ?
#
loop_
_entity_poly.entity_id
_entity_poly.type
_entity_poly.pdbx_seq_one_letter_code
_entity_poly.pdbx_strand_id
1 'polypeptide(L)'
;TPKEIMEIFPNTSSPNYGSINIIYKNTNFDITTFRKEIKYQDNRLPVKIKYIKNIKKDLLRRDFTINTFCIDKEGKMKDYLKVMPDLENKLIKTVGNPRYRLKADSLRILRAIRFATILNFNIETKTKHYLKEYAYLLKKLSYQRKKQELDKILMSPNRKRGVELLIDLSIADALKLKNLNKITLCDDLIGIWAQLDVDDIYPFTKVEKEQMKEIRALLKKDINDKYNLYQYGLYISTVVYQIKQKDISHLNKIYHNLPIQSKKDIQINGQDISNLLNLRPGIYIKEIMNDIEKKIINNELNNTKEDLTHYIEKHYKKNK
;
A
#
# COMPACT_ATOMS: atom_id res chain seq x y z
N THR A 1 -6.88 -13.37 -32.74
CA THR A 1 -5.88 -13.98 -31.85
C THR A 1 -4.89 -12.94 -31.37
N PRO A 2 -4.13 -13.18 -30.30
CA PRO A 2 -3.07 -12.26 -29.86
C PRO A 2 -2.05 -11.93 -30.96
N LYS A 3 -1.71 -12.89 -31.81
CA LYS A 3 -0.81 -12.67 -32.94
C LYS A 3 -1.34 -11.64 -33.92
N GLU A 4 -2.60 -11.78 -34.35
CA GLU A 4 -3.28 -10.83 -35.24
C GLU A 4 -3.36 -9.43 -34.63
N ILE A 5 -3.55 -9.32 -33.31
CA ILE A 5 -3.57 -8.02 -32.61
C ILE A 5 -2.18 -7.37 -32.65
N MET A 6 -1.11 -8.16 -32.43
CA MET A 6 0.26 -7.66 -32.49
C MET A 6 0.70 -7.23 -33.89
N GLU A 7 0.16 -7.86 -34.95
CA GLU A 7 0.39 -7.44 -36.34
C GLU A 7 -0.23 -6.06 -36.62
N ILE A 8 -1.41 -5.78 -36.01
CA ILE A 8 -2.07 -4.47 -36.14
C ILE A 8 -1.41 -3.40 -35.25
N PHE A 9 -0.91 -3.80 -34.09
CA PHE A 9 -0.27 -2.91 -33.09
C PHE A 9 1.14 -3.39 -32.76
N PRO A 10 2.16 -3.09 -33.60
CA PRO A 10 3.49 -3.70 -33.50
C PRO A 10 4.30 -3.37 -32.27
N ASN A 11 3.98 -2.27 -31.55
CA ASN A 11 4.71 -1.85 -30.34
C ASN A 11 4.10 -2.39 -29.04
N THR A 12 3.45 -3.55 -29.08
CA THR A 12 2.78 -4.11 -27.91
C THR A 12 3.56 -5.26 -27.31
N SER A 13 3.62 -5.32 -25.97
CA SER A 13 4.12 -6.50 -25.26
C SER A 13 3.03 -7.56 -25.21
N SER A 14 3.37 -8.82 -25.48
CA SER A 14 2.46 -9.94 -25.27
C SER A 14 2.48 -10.36 -23.80
N PRO A 15 1.50 -9.96 -22.99
CA PRO A 15 1.35 -10.53 -21.69
C PRO A 15 0.79 -11.95 -21.79
N ASN A 16 1.05 -12.74 -20.76
CA ASN A 16 0.58 -14.11 -20.67
C ASN A 16 -0.96 -14.20 -20.81
N TYR A 17 -1.44 -15.29 -21.40
CA TYR A 17 -2.87 -15.68 -21.45
C TYR A 17 -3.79 -14.91 -22.40
N GLY A 18 -3.25 -14.33 -23.49
CA GLY A 18 -4.08 -13.81 -24.59
C GLY A 18 -4.70 -12.43 -24.36
N SER A 19 -4.21 -11.68 -23.38
CA SER A 19 -4.50 -10.26 -23.21
C SER A 19 -3.30 -9.45 -23.70
N ILE A 20 -3.53 -8.37 -24.42
CA ILE A 20 -2.52 -7.45 -24.95
C ILE A 20 -2.88 -6.05 -24.48
N ASN A 21 -1.91 -5.37 -23.90
CA ASN A 21 -2.05 -3.96 -23.56
C ASN A 21 -1.56 -3.11 -24.73
N ILE A 22 -2.38 -2.18 -25.18
CA ILE A 22 -2.04 -1.21 -26.22
C ILE A 22 -2.20 0.21 -25.67
N ILE A 23 -1.34 1.11 -26.13
CA ILE A 23 -1.47 2.54 -25.86
C ILE A 23 -1.95 3.22 -27.14
N TYR A 24 -3.14 3.80 -27.09
CA TYR A 24 -3.70 4.57 -28.21
C TYR A 24 -4.12 5.95 -27.71
N LYS A 25 -3.63 7.02 -28.34
CA LYS A 25 -3.88 8.42 -27.94
C LYS A 25 -3.71 8.64 -26.43
N ASN A 26 -2.56 8.21 -25.88
CA ASN A 26 -2.21 8.29 -24.45
C ASN A 26 -3.19 7.56 -23.50
N THR A 27 -4.02 6.66 -24.02
CA THR A 27 -4.94 5.84 -23.22
C THR A 27 -4.55 4.37 -23.35
N ASN A 28 -4.50 3.68 -22.20
CA ASN A 28 -4.22 2.25 -22.14
C ASN A 28 -5.49 1.44 -22.41
N PHE A 29 -5.40 0.48 -23.34
CA PHE A 29 -6.47 -0.47 -23.65
C PHE A 29 -5.95 -1.90 -23.47
N ASP A 30 -6.70 -2.71 -22.74
CA ASP A 30 -6.47 -4.14 -22.64
C ASP A 30 -7.35 -4.89 -23.63
N ILE A 31 -6.74 -5.43 -24.69
CA ILE A 31 -7.44 -6.25 -25.68
C ILE A 31 -7.27 -7.72 -25.32
N THR A 32 -8.35 -8.40 -24.99
CA THR A 32 -8.32 -9.81 -24.58
C THR A 32 -9.09 -10.68 -25.57
N THR A 33 -8.41 -11.65 -26.15
CA THR A 33 -9.07 -12.67 -26.98
C THR A 33 -9.95 -13.58 -26.13
N PHE A 34 -11.20 -13.82 -26.57
CA PHE A 34 -12.08 -14.76 -25.88
C PHE A 34 -11.44 -16.12 -25.79
N ARG A 35 -11.48 -16.71 -24.58
CA ARG A 35 -10.82 -17.98 -24.30
C ARG A 35 -11.63 -18.90 -23.39
N LYS A 36 -11.36 -20.19 -23.51
CA LYS A 36 -11.78 -21.23 -22.56
C LYS A 36 -10.56 -21.74 -21.81
N GLU A 37 -10.65 -21.83 -20.53
CA GLU A 37 -9.62 -22.41 -19.64
C GLU A 37 -9.92 -23.91 -19.51
N ILE A 38 -8.92 -24.77 -19.82
CA ILE A 38 -9.14 -26.22 -19.92
C ILE A 38 -8.71 -26.93 -18.64
N LYS A 39 -7.61 -26.47 -18.00
CA LYS A 39 -7.05 -27.11 -16.80
C LYS A 39 -6.37 -26.04 -15.93
N TYR A 40 -6.54 -26.14 -14.62
CA TYR A 40 -5.86 -25.28 -13.65
C TYR A 40 -4.77 -26.08 -12.93
N GLN A 41 -3.63 -25.45 -12.68
CA GLN A 41 -2.57 -25.96 -11.84
C GLN A 41 -2.55 -25.15 -10.53
N ASP A 42 -2.39 -25.85 -9.41
CA ASP A 42 -2.24 -25.27 -8.06
C ASP A 42 -3.33 -24.27 -7.65
N ASN A 43 -4.58 -24.51 -8.10
CA ASN A 43 -5.75 -23.64 -7.82
C ASN A 43 -5.56 -22.19 -8.27
N ARG A 44 -4.82 -21.94 -9.38
CA ARG A 44 -4.44 -20.58 -9.72
C ARG A 44 -4.34 -20.24 -11.20
N LEU A 45 -3.60 -21.01 -11.97
CA LEU A 45 -3.27 -20.67 -13.36
C LEU A 45 -3.88 -21.69 -14.31
N PRO A 46 -4.53 -21.22 -15.39
CA PRO A 46 -4.90 -22.14 -16.46
C PRO A 46 -3.61 -22.67 -17.13
N VAL A 47 -3.43 -23.98 -17.07
CA VAL A 47 -2.30 -24.65 -17.71
C VAL A 47 -2.45 -24.66 -19.23
N LYS A 48 -3.70 -24.72 -19.71
CA LYS A 48 -4.02 -24.72 -21.12
C LYS A 48 -5.23 -23.85 -21.39
N ILE A 49 -5.08 -22.93 -22.32
CA ILE A 49 -6.17 -22.08 -22.85
C ILE A 49 -6.46 -22.44 -24.29
N LYS A 50 -7.71 -22.27 -24.70
CA LYS A 50 -8.13 -22.37 -26.10
C LYS A 50 -8.88 -21.09 -26.45
N TYR A 51 -8.46 -20.40 -27.51
CA TYR A 51 -9.20 -19.26 -28.03
C TYR A 51 -10.51 -19.69 -28.64
N ILE A 52 -11.55 -18.91 -28.42
CA ILE A 52 -12.92 -19.21 -28.84
C ILE A 52 -13.58 -17.94 -29.41
N LYS A 53 -14.60 -18.14 -30.26
CA LYS A 53 -15.39 -17.01 -30.82
C LYS A 53 -16.68 -16.75 -30.02
N ASN A 54 -16.98 -17.54 -29.00
CA ASN A 54 -18.25 -17.45 -28.27
C ASN A 54 -18.09 -16.63 -26.99
N ILE A 55 -18.66 -15.44 -26.95
CA ILE A 55 -18.62 -14.51 -25.83
C ILE A 55 -19.22 -15.11 -24.54
N LYS A 56 -20.37 -15.81 -24.63
CA LYS A 56 -21.00 -16.40 -23.45
C LYS A 56 -20.08 -17.38 -22.73
N LYS A 57 -19.30 -18.18 -23.48
CA LYS A 57 -18.32 -19.09 -22.91
C LYS A 57 -17.15 -18.38 -22.26
N ASP A 58 -16.74 -17.21 -22.76
CA ASP A 58 -15.74 -16.37 -22.12
C ASP A 58 -16.26 -15.74 -20.82
N LEU A 59 -17.49 -15.24 -20.83
CA LEU A 59 -18.13 -14.65 -19.65
C LEU A 59 -18.31 -15.68 -18.52
N LEU A 60 -18.66 -16.92 -18.84
CA LEU A 60 -18.84 -18.00 -17.87
C LEU A 60 -17.57 -18.36 -17.11
N ARG A 61 -16.38 -18.01 -17.56
CA ARG A 61 -15.12 -18.22 -16.81
C ARG A 61 -14.75 -17.05 -15.89
N ARG A 62 -15.39 -15.90 -16.01
CA ARG A 62 -15.11 -14.72 -15.18
C ARG A 62 -15.42 -14.98 -13.71
N ASP A 63 -14.97 -14.10 -12.84
CA ASP A 63 -15.10 -14.25 -11.39
C ASP A 63 -16.52 -13.95 -10.88
N PHE A 64 -17.03 -12.73 -11.14
CA PHE A 64 -18.29 -12.25 -10.59
C PHE A 64 -19.24 -11.79 -11.70
N THR A 65 -20.55 -11.90 -11.43
CA THR A 65 -21.62 -11.53 -12.35
C THR A 65 -21.54 -10.08 -12.79
N ILE A 66 -21.18 -9.16 -11.88
CA ILE A 66 -20.97 -7.73 -12.18
C ILE A 66 -19.88 -7.46 -13.24
N ASN A 67 -18.99 -8.42 -13.49
CA ASN A 67 -17.90 -8.31 -14.47
C ASN A 67 -18.24 -8.98 -15.82
N THR A 68 -19.53 -9.33 -16.06
CA THR A 68 -19.96 -10.04 -17.28
C THR A 68 -20.78 -9.18 -18.23
N PHE A 69 -21.02 -7.92 -17.88
CA PHE A 69 -21.61 -6.96 -18.81
C PHE A 69 -20.64 -6.60 -19.92
N CYS A 70 -21.15 -6.39 -21.10
CA CYS A 70 -20.39 -5.95 -22.26
C CYS A 70 -21.06 -4.71 -22.87
N ILE A 71 -20.25 -3.87 -23.52
CA ILE A 71 -20.75 -2.77 -24.32
C ILE A 71 -20.36 -3.09 -25.77
N ASP A 72 -21.30 -3.00 -26.70
CA ASP A 72 -21.01 -3.18 -28.13
C ASP A 72 -20.40 -1.90 -28.74
N LYS A 73 -20.06 -1.96 -30.02
CA LYS A 73 -19.46 -0.84 -30.77
C LYS A 73 -20.35 0.38 -30.89
N GLU A 74 -21.68 0.21 -30.75
CA GLU A 74 -22.67 1.26 -30.70
C GLU A 74 -22.89 1.87 -29.31
N GLY A 75 -22.13 1.40 -28.31
CA GLY A 75 -22.26 1.85 -26.90
C GLY A 75 -23.42 1.19 -26.13
N LYS A 76 -24.10 0.20 -26.74
CA LYS A 76 -25.24 -0.46 -26.12
C LYS A 76 -24.81 -1.58 -25.20
N MET A 77 -25.30 -1.56 -23.95
CA MET A 77 -25.02 -2.60 -22.97
C MET A 77 -25.68 -3.94 -23.35
N LYS A 78 -24.93 -5.02 -23.20
CA LYS A 78 -25.37 -6.41 -23.43
C LYS A 78 -25.19 -7.24 -22.17
N ASP A 79 -26.27 -7.81 -21.69
CA ASP A 79 -26.30 -8.79 -20.60
C ASP A 79 -26.56 -10.20 -21.16
N TYR A 80 -25.49 -10.91 -21.53
CA TYR A 80 -25.58 -12.24 -22.11
C TYR A 80 -25.93 -13.35 -21.09
N LEU A 81 -25.70 -13.10 -19.81
CA LEU A 81 -25.92 -14.10 -18.74
C LEU A 81 -27.18 -13.81 -17.91
N LYS A 82 -27.91 -12.74 -18.23
CA LYS A 82 -29.13 -12.29 -17.52
C LYS A 82 -28.88 -12.04 -16.02
N VAL A 83 -27.85 -11.31 -15.72
CA VAL A 83 -27.37 -11.02 -14.35
C VAL A 83 -27.60 -9.57 -13.93
N MET A 84 -28.36 -8.80 -14.70
CA MET A 84 -28.74 -7.41 -14.37
C MET A 84 -29.27 -7.27 -12.92
N PRO A 85 -30.13 -8.18 -12.42
CA PRO A 85 -30.62 -8.08 -11.06
C PRO A 85 -29.51 -8.10 -9.98
N ASP A 86 -28.38 -8.79 -10.23
CA ASP A 86 -27.27 -8.78 -9.28
C ASP A 86 -26.61 -7.40 -9.21
N LEU A 87 -26.52 -6.68 -10.33
CA LEU A 87 -25.98 -5.31 -10.39
C LEU A 87 -26.95 -4.31 -9.72
N GLU A 88 -28.25 -4.39 -10.05
CA GLU A 88 -29.30 -3.52 -9.50
C GLU A 88 -29.42 -3.68 -7.98
N ASN A 89 -29.31 -4.91 -7.48
CA ASN A 89 -29.33 -5.22 -6.05
C ASN A 89 -27.95 -5.00 -5.36
N LYS A 90 -26.95 -4.48 -6.08
CA LYS A 90 -25.60 -4.22 -5.57
C LYS A 90 -25.00 -5.47 -4.92
N LEU A 91 -25.00 -6.61 -5.63
CA LEU A 91 -24.52 -7.90 -5.15
C LEU A 91 -23.24 -8.35 -5.84
N ILE A 92 -22.25 -8.74 -5.03
CA ILE A 92 -21.08 -9.48 -5.47
C ILE A 92 -21.42 -10.97 -5.41
N LYS A 93 -21.61 -11.57 -6.59
CA LYS A 93 -21.98 -12.97 -6.73
C LYS A 93 -21.06 -13.65 -7.75
N THR A 94 -20.61 -14.86 -7.48
CA THR A 94 -19.75 -15.59 -8.43
C THR A 94 -20.51 -16.00 -9.68
N VAL A 95 -19.84 -15.99 -10.83
CA VAL A 95 -20.40 -16.61 -12.04
C VAL A 95 -20.43 -18.12 -11.85
N GLY A 96 -21.64 -18.68 -11.77
CA GLY A 96 -21.84 -20.11 -11.48
C GLY A 96 -21.66 -20.47 -10.01
N ASN A 97 -21.35 -21.74 -9.73
CA ASN A 97 -21.28 -22.22 -8.35
C ASN A 97 -20.02 -21.76 -7.62
N PRO A 98 -20.14 -21.00 -6.51
CA PRO A 98 -19.01 -20.43 -5.76
C PRO A 98 -18.05 -21.51 -5.24
N ARG A 99 -18.53 -22.68 -4.85
CA ARG A 99 -17.71 -23.80 -4.37
C ARG A 99 -16.58 -24.15 -5.36
N TYR A 100 -16.94 -24.30 -6.62
CA TYR A 100 -15.96 -24.66 -7.67
C TYR A 100 -15.12 -23.47 -8.10
N ARG A 101 -15.73 -22.28 -8.15
CA ARG A 101 -15.08 -21.07 -8.65
C ARG A 101 -13.96 -20.58 -7.74
N LEU A 102 -14.19 -20.60 -6.43
CA LEU A 102 -13.20 -20.16 -5.43
C LEU A 102 -12.08 -21.19 -5.25
N LYS A 103 -12.39 -22.51 -5.38
CA LYS A 103 -11.37 -23.56 -5.40
C LYS A 103 -10.48 -23.50 -6.64
N ALA A 104 -11.04 -23.16 -7.80
CA ALA A 104 -10.28 -23.06 -9.04
C ALA A 104 -9.27 -21.90 -9.04
N ASP A 105 -9.62 -20.78 -8.40
CA ASP A 105 -8.74 -19.61 -8.25
C ASP A 105 -9.05 -18.92 -6.92
N SER A 106 -8.19 -19.16 -5.94
CA SER A 106 -8.35 -18.62 -4.59
C SER A 106 -8.15 -17.10 -4.50
N LEU A 107 -7.52 -16.46 -5.49
CA LEU A 107 -7.43 -15.00 -5.54
C LEU A 107 -8.80 -14.34 -5.61
N ARG A 108 -9.81 -15.03 -6.16
CA ARG A 108 -11.20 -14.56 -6.21
C ARG A 108 -11.78 -14.25 -4.83
N ILE A 109 -11.25 -14.88 -3.76
CA ILE A 109 -11.65 -14.58 -2.38
C ILE A 109 -11.31 -13.11 -2.05
N LEU A 110 -10.07 -12.68 -2.30
CA LEU A 110 -9.67 -11.28 -2.06
C LEU A 110 -10.34 -10.33 -3.04
N ARG A 111 -10.51 -10.74 -4.29
CA ARG A 111 -11.22 -9.93 -5.29
C ARG A 111 -12.67 -9.68 -4.91
N ALA A 112 -13.37 -10.67 -4.29
CA ALA A 112 -14.74 -10.48 -3.78
C ALA A 112 -14.78 -9.38 -2.72
N ILE A 113 -13.88 -9.44 -1.73
CA ILE A 113 -13.76 -8.41 -0.69
C ILE A 113 -13.45 -7.05 -1.32
N ARG A 114 -12.48 -7.00 -2.24
CA ARG A 114 -12.13 -5.76 -2.92
C ARG A 114 -13.32 -5.13 -3.66
N PHE A 115 -14.05 -5.91 -4.46
CA PHE A 115 -15.20 -5.38 -5.18
C PHE A 115 -16.33 -4.96 -4.24
N ALA A 116 -16.61 -5.76 -3.19
CA ALA A 116 -17.58 -5.39 -2.16
C ALA A 116 -17.20 -4.08 -1.48
N THR A 117 -15.90 -3.85 -1.24
CA THR A 117 -15.37 -2.64 -0.62
C THR A 117 -15.45 -1.45 -1.58
N ILE A 118 -14.85 -1.55 -2.77
CA ILE A 118 -14.74 -0.42 -3.71
C ILE A 118 -16.12 0.05 -4.18
N LEU A 119 -17.01 -0.89 -4.52
CA LEU A 119 -18.34 -0.58 -5.04
C LEU A 119 -19.38 -0.36 -3.93
N ASN A 120 -19.02 -0.60 -2.68
CA ASN A 120 -19.95 -0.62 -1.56
C ASN A 120 -21.14 -1.58 -1.78
N PHE A 121 -20.87 -2.77 -2.33
CA PHE A 121 -21.85 -3.80 -2.65
C PHE A 121 -21.87 -4.88 -1.56
N ASN A 122 -23.01 -5.54 -1.40
CA ASN A 122 -23.15 -6.69 -0.53
C ASN A 122 -22.60 -7.95 -1.23
N ILE A 123 -22.17 -8.92 -0.44
CA ILE A 123 -21.77 -10.22 -0.97
C ILE A 123 -22.96 -11.18 -0.82
N GLU A 124 -23.31 -11.87 -1.92
CA GLU A 124 -24.39 -12.86 -1.93
C GLU A 124 -24.13 -13.94 -0.87
N THR A 125 -25.18 -14.35 -0.14
CA THR A 125 -25.07 -15.22 1.05
C THR A 125 -24.31 -16.51 0.76
N LYS A 126 -24.61 -17.18 -0.34
CA LYS A 126 -23.92 -18.42 -0.74
C LYS A 126 -22.45 -18.17 -1.10
N THR A 127 -22.17 -17.10 -1.80
CA THR A 127 -20.79 -16.67 -2.09
C THR A 127 -20.05 -16.36 -0.79
N LYS A 128 -20.66 -15.58 0.12
CA LYS A 128 -20.08 -15.21 1.43
C LYS A 128 -19.73 -16.44 2.28
N HIS A 129 -20.60 -17.43 2.32
CA HIS A 129 -20.36 -18.70 3.00
C HIS A 129 -19.08 -19.38 2.49
N TYR A 130 -18.93 -19.55 1.18
CA TYR A 130 -17.76 -20.19 0.61
C TYR A 130 -16.48 -19.34 0.65
N LEU A 131 -16.58 -18.01 0.71
CA LEU A 131 -15.40 -17.16 0.98
C LEU A 131 -14.79 -17.51 2.34
N LYS A 132 -15.63 -17.65 3.38
CA LYS A 132 -15.20 -18.06 4.73
C LYS A 132 -14.65 -19.47 4.75
N GLU A 133 -15.40 -20.44 4.18
CA GLU A 133 -14.99 -21.84 4.14
C GLU A 133 -13.64 -22.05 3.47
N TYR A 134 -13.33 -21.28 2.40
CA TYR A 134 -12.11 -21.45 1.61
C TYR A 134 -11.03 -20.40 1.88
N ALA A 135 -11.16 -19.60 2.93
CA ALA A 135 -10.16 -18.61 3.30
C ALA A 135 -8.74 -19.22 3.44
N TYR A 136 -8.65 -20.45 3.92
CA TYR A 136 -7.38 -21.19 4.07
C TYR A 136 -6.61 -21.37 2.76
N LEU A 137 -7.29 -21.38 1.60
CA LEU A 137 -6.66 -21.51 0.28
C LEU A 137 -5.77 -20.30 -0.06
N LEU A 138 -6.00 -19.15 0.59
CA LEU A 138 -5.16 -17.97 0.43
C LEU A 138 -3.71 -18.21 0.86
N LYS A 139 -3.45 -19.19 1.73
CA LYS A 139 -2.08 -19.56 2.13
C LYS A 139 -1.22 -19.96 0.93
N LYS A 140 -1.82 -20.50 -0.13
CA LYS A 140 -1.13 -20.93 -1.36
C LYS A 140 -0.76 -19.79 -2.31
N LEU A 141 -1.34 -18.60 -2.14
CA LEU A 141 -1.04 -17.44 -2.98
C LEU A 141 0.27 -16.77 -2.58
N SER A 142 0.99 -16.20 -3.57
CA SER A 142 2.15 -15.38 -3.30
C SER A 142 1.76 -14.10 -2.55
N TYR A 143 2.63 -13.63 -1.65
CA TYR A 143 2.38 -12.40 -0.89
C TYR A 143 2.27 -11.16 -1.79
N GLN A 144 2.96 -11.15 -2.94
CA GLN A 144 2.82 -10.10 -3.95
C GLN A 144 1.37 -9.92 -4.41
N ARG A 145 0.68 -11.02 -4.76
CA ARG A 145 -0.72 -10.95 -5.20
C ARG A 145 -1.68 -10.59 -4.07
N LYS A 146 -1.42 -11.11 -2.87
CA LYS A 146 -2.18 -10.74 -1.67
C LYS A 146 -2.09 -9.22 -1.43
N LYS A 147 -0.86 -8.68 -1.46
CA LYS A 147 -0.61 -7.25 -1.27
C LYS A 147 -1.36 -6.40 -2.29
N GLN A 148 -1.29 -6.75 -3.57
CA GLN A 148 -1.97 -6.01 -4.65
C GLN A 148 -3.48 -5.87 -4.46
N GLU A 149 -4.15 -6.90 -3.94
CA GLU A 149 -5.59 -6.83 -3.63
C GLU A 149 -5.84 -6.08 -2.32
N LEU A 150 -5.01 -6.32 -1.29
CA LEU A 150 -5.10 -5.64 0.01
C LEU A 150 -4.87 -4.14 -0.11
N ASP A 151 -3.88 -3.69 -0.87
CA ASP A 151 -3.62 -2.26 -1.09
C ASP A 151 -4.86 -1.55 -1.63
N LYS A 152 -5.58 -2.18 -2.58
CA LYS A 152 -6.82 -1.62 -3.13
C LYS A 152 -7.98 -1.62 -2.14
N ILE A 153 -8.04 -2.58 -1.22
CA ILE A 153 -9.02 -2.62 -0.14
C ILE A 153 -8.74 -1.51 0.87
N LEU A 154 -7.48 -1.45 1.35
CA LEU A 154 -7.04 -0.55 2.41
C LEU A 154 -7.07 0.94 2.00
N MET A 155 -6.90 1.23 0.70
CA MET A 155 -6.97 2.60 0.17
C MET A 155 -8.36 2.98 -0.41
N SER A 156 -9.34 2.09 -0.31
CA SER A 156 -10.71 2.39 -0.74
C SER A 156 -11.36 3.43 0.19
N PRO A 157 -12.22 4.33 -0.32
CA PRO A 157 -13.07 5.16 0.54
C PRO A 157 -13.88 4.36 1.57
N ASN A 158 -14.29 3.15 1.21
CA ASN A 158 -15.02 2.23 2.08
C ASN A 158 -14.12 1.22 2.82
N ARG A 159 -12.83 1.54 3.04
CA ARG A 159 -11.82 0.63 3.62
C ARG A 159 -12.23 0.02 4.97
N LYS A 160 -12.97 0.76 5.80
CA LYS A 160 -13.48 0.24 7.07
C LYS A 160 -14.31 -1.03 6.87
N ARG A 161 -15.28 -0.99 5.94
CA ARG A 161 -16.06 -2.18 5.56
C ARG A 161 -15.19 -3.31 5.01
N GLY A 162 -14.17 -2.99 4.22
CA GLY A 162 -13.21 -3.98 3.71
C GLY A 162 -12.48 -4.71 4.82
N VAL A 163 -12.02 -3.98 5.81
CA VAL A 163 -11.36 -4.53 7.01
C VAL A 163 -12.33 -5.40 7.81
N GLU A 164 -13.55 -4.93 8.05
CA GLU A 164 -14.61 -5.70 8.74
C GLU A 164 -14.87 -7.04 8.00
N LEU A 165 -15.02 -7.03 6.68
CA LEU A 165 -15.20 -8.26 5.89
C LEU A 165 -14.01 -9.22 6.00
N LEU A 166 -12.78 -8.72 6.00
CA LEU A 166 -11.58 -9.55 6.16
C LEU A 166 -11.56 -10.25 7.53
N ILE A 167 -12.02 -9.57 8.57
CA ILE A 167 -12.08 -10.11 9.94
C ILE A 167 -13.25 -11.10 10.09
N ASP A 168 -14.47 -10.71 9.72
CA ASP A 168 -15.69 -11.51 9.88
C ASP A 168 -15.63 -12.86 9.15
N LEU A 169 -14.93 -12.87 8.01
CA LEU A 169 -14.76 -14.07 7.20
C LEU A 169 -13.49 -14.87 7.54
N SER A 170 -12.80 -14.52 8.63
CA SER A 170 -11.53 -15.14 9.07
C SER A 170 -10.45 -15.14 7.98
N ILE A 171 -10.52 -14.18 7.05
CA ILE A 171 -9.56 -14.03 5.96
C ILE A 171 -8.27 -13.39 6.48
N ALA A 172 -8.36 -12.48 7.46
CA ALA A 172 -7.23 -11.82 8.09
C ALA A 172 -6.20 -12.83 8.64
N ASP A 173 -6.66 -13.90 9.29
CA ASP A 173 -5.79 -14.96 9.83
C ASP A 173 -5.05 -15.72 8.72
N ALA A 174 -5.77 -16.07 7.64
CA ALA A 174 -5.16 -16.72 6.47
C ALA A 174 -4.10 -15.86 5.78
N LEU A 175 -4.20 -14.54 5.92
CA LEU A 175 -3.27 -13.53 5.41
C LEU A 175 -2.16 -13.17 6.40
N LYS A 176 -2.17 -13.71 7.63
CA LYS A 176 -1.26 -13.37 8.73
C LYS A 176 -1.37 -11.91 9.23
N LEU A 177 -2.53 -11.29 9.07
CA LEU A 177 -2.80 -9.91 9.49
C LEU A 177 -3.40 -9.88 10.90
N LYS A 178 -2.69 -10.40 11.91
CA LYS A 178 -3.19 -10.58 13.28
C LYS A 178 -3.64 -9.28 13.96
N ASN A 179 -3.04 -8.16 13.59
CA ASN A 179 -3.33 -6.85 14.20
C ASN A 179 -4.37 -6.03 13.42
N LEU A 180 -5.02 -6.60 12.40
CA LEU A 180 -5.91 -5.85 11.50
C LEU A 180 -7.08 -5.17 12.23
N ASN A 181 -7.53 -5.71 13.34
CA ASN A 181 -8.58 -5.14 14.20
C ASN A 181 -8.12 -4.01 15.13
N LYS A 182 -6.80 -3.76 15.21
CA LYS A 182 -6.20 -2.77 16.11
C LYS A 182 -5.65 -1.54 15.40
N ILE A 183 -5.61 -1.55 14.07
CA ILE A 183 -5.06 -0.45 13.31
C ILE A 183 -6.00 0.74 13.20
N THR A 184 -5.43 1.92 13.12
CA THR A 184 -6.13 3.14 12.70
C THR A 184 -6.01 3.29 11.19
N LEU A 185 -7.13 3.42 10.50
CA LEU A 185 -7.18 3.60 9.05
C LEU A 185 -6.88 5.06 8.70
N CYS A 186 -5.64 5.34 8.35
CA CYS A 186 -5.18 6.65 7.87
C CYS A 186 -5.21 6.72 6.32
N ASP A 187 -4.91 7.90 5.76
CA ASP A 187 -4.92 8.13 4.31
C ASP A 187 -3.59 7.78 3.63
N ASP A 188 -2.68 7.18 4.37
CA ASP A 188 -1.38 6.73 3.88
C ASP A 188 -1.26 5.20 3.95
N LEU A 189 -0.93 4.59 2.81
CA LEU A 189 -0.83 3.12 2.70
C LEU A 189 0.33 2.56 3.54
N ILE A 190 1.47 3.25 3.56
CA ILE A 190 2.64 2.81 4.35
C ILE A 190 2.34 2.93 5.84
N GLY A 191 1.59 3.98 6.24
CA GLY A 191 1.08 4.13 7.61
C GLY A 191 0.18 2.99 8.06
N ILE A 192 -0.69 2.51 7.18
CA ILE A 192 -1.54 1.34 7.45
C ILE A 192 -0.66 0.07 7.60
N TRP A 193 0.24 -0.19 6.65
CA TRP A 193 1.12 -1.36 6.69
C TRP A 193 2.08 -1.34 7.88
N ALA A 194 2.57 -0.17 8.28
CA ALA A 194 3.47 -0.02 9.44
C ALA A 194 2.83 -0.53 10.74
N GLN A 195 1.51 -0.34 10.91
CA GLN A 195 0.78 -0.81 12.09
C GLN A 195 0.53 -2.33 12.09
N LEU A 196 0.56 -2.98 10.93
CA LEU A 196 0.33 -4.42 10.79
C LEU A 196 1.56 -5.27 11.16
N ASP A 197 2.75 -4.68 11.12
CA ASP A 197 4.03 -5.34 11.48
C ASP A 197 4.27 -6.65 10.71
N VAL A 198 4.18 -6.56 9.39
CA VAL A 198 4.30 -7.72 8.47
C VAL A 198 5.29 -7.47 7.33
N ASP A 199 6.21 -6.55 7.50
CA ASP A 199 7.20 -6.16 6.49
C ASP A 199 8.25 -7.24 6.19
N ASP A 200 8.39 -8.25 7.04
CA ASP A 200 9.18 -9.46 6.76
C ASP A 200 8.40 -10.54 6.01
N ILE A 201 7.06 -10.39 5.90
CA ILE A 201 6.16 -11.37 5.27
C ILE A 201 5.74 -10.89 3.88
N TYR A 202 5.39 -9.62 3.76
CA TYR A 202 4.93 -9.03 2.51
C TYR A 202 6.08 -8.36 1.76
N PRO A 203 6.04 -8.32 0.42
CA PRO A 203 7.09 -7.69 -0.38
C PRO A 203 6.96 -6.15 -0.33
N PHE A 204 7.95 -5.54 0.27
CA PHE A 204 8.13 -4.08 0.31
C PHE A 204 9.52 -3.73 -0.20
N THR A 205 9.67 -2.55 -0.78
CA THR A 205 10.96 -1.98 -1.13
C THR A 205 11.75 -1.63 0.12
N LYS A 206 13.06 -1.43 -0.02
CA LYS A 206 13.92 -1.01 1.09
C LYS A 206 13.46 0.33 1.68
N VAL A 207 13.02 1.26 0.83
CA VAL A 207 12.51 2.57 1.26
C VAL A 207 11.22 2.43 2.08
N GLU A 208 10.25 1.65 1.58
CA GLU A 208 8.99 1.40 2.31
C GLU A 208 9.23 0.77 3.69
N LYS A 209 10.16 -0.20 3.77
CA LYS A 209 10.53 -0.84 5.06
C LYS A 209 11.14 0.16 6.05
N GLU A 210 12.02 1.04 5.59
CA GLU A 210 12.61 2.07 6.45
C GLU A 210 11.55 3.07 6.92
N GLN A 211 10.67 3.53 6.03
CA GLN A 211 9.54 4.40 6.39
C GLN A 211 8.62 3.74 7.44
N MET A 212 8.26 2.47 7.26
CA MET A 212 7.44 1.74 8.25
C MET A 212 8.15 1.65 9.61
N LYS A 213 9.46 1.43 9.62
CA LYS A 213 10.26 1.39 10.83
C LYS A 213 10.30 2.76 11.54
N GLU A 214 10.48 3.84 10.79
CA GLU A 214 10.45 5.22 11.31
C GLU A 214 9.07 5.57 11.87
N ILE A 215 7.97 5.23 11.18
CA ILE A 215 6.60 5.41 11.66
C ILE A 215 6.43 4.69 13.02
N ARG A 216 6.80 3.40 13.11
CA ARG A 216 6.73 2.65 14.37
C ARG A 216 7.60 3.25 15.49
N ALA A 217 8.73 3.80 15.14
CA ALA A 217 9.61 4.45 16.12
C ALA A 217 8.99 5.75 16.64
N LEU A 218 8.47 6.59 15.76
CA LEU A 218 7.84 7.87 16.15
C LEU A 218 6.51 7.66 16.89
N LEU A 219 5.75 6.60 16.59
CA LEU A 219 4.52 6.25 17.33
C LEU A 219 4.78 6.04 18.85
N LYS A 220 6.00 5.67 19.23
CA LYS A 220 6.42 5.45 20.63
C LYS A 220 6.98 6.71 21.32
N LYS A 221 7.10 7.82 20.59
CA LYS A 221 7.68 9.07 21.06
C LYS A 221 6.61 10.16 21.23
N ASP A 222 7.00 11.27 21.83
CA ASP A 222 6.17 12.48 21.82
C ASP A 222 6.17 13.08 20.41
N ILE A 223 4.99 13.10 19.80
CA ILE A 223 4.81 13.65 18.46
C ILE A 223 4.78 15.17 18.41
N ASN A 224 4.58 15.83 19.57
CA ASN A 224 4.56 17.29 19.65
C ASN A 224 5.98 17.89 19.83
N ASP A 225 6.97 17.04 20.10
CA ASP A 225 8.36 17.47 20.21
C ASP A 225 8.90 17.91 18.82
N LYS A 226 9.30 19.17 18.73
CA LYS A 226 9.87 19.76 17.50
C LYS A 226 11.12 19.01 17.00
N TYR A 227 11.91 18.47 17.94
CA TYR A 227 13.08 17.68 17.58
C TYR A 227 12.70 16.34 16.91
N ASN A 228 11.61 15.71 17.34
CA ASN A 228 11.09 14.54 16.64
C ASN A 228 10.55 14.90 15.24
N LEU A 229 9.85 16.03 15.10
CA LEU A 229 9.40 16.54 13.79
C LEU A 229 10.59 16.78 12.85
N TYR A 230 11.67 17.37 13.35
CA TYR A 230 12.90 17.59 12.59
C TYR A 230 13.56 16.27 12.18
N GLN A 231 13.73 15.34 13.13
CA GLN A 231 14.43 14.05 12.89
C GLN A 231 13.71 13.15 11.89
N TYR A 232 12.38 13.04 11.99
CA TYR A 232 11.58 12.14 11.15
C TYR A 232 11.05 12.82 9.91
N GLY A 233 11.10 14.14 9.85
CA GLY A 233 10.61 14.94 8.75
C GLY A 233 9.09 15.01 8.67
N LEU A 234 8.62 15.88 7.76
CA LEU A 234 7.21 16.21 7.63
C LEU A 234 6.35 15.00 7.23
N TYR A 235 6.82 14.16 6.29
CA TYR A 235 6.05 13.01 5.82
C TYR A 235 5.74 12.01 6.94
N ILE A 236 6.76 11.48 7.62
CA ILE A 236 6.58 10.50 8.69
C ILE A 236 5.75 11.08 9.83
N SER A 237 5.99 12.33 10.20
CA SER A 237 5.23 13.03 11.24
C SER A 237 3.75 13.16 10.85
N THR A 238 3.44 13.56 9.62
CA THR A 238 2.06 13.66 9.12
C THR A 238 1.34 12.31 9.21
N VAL A 239 1.98 11.22 8.77
CA VAL A 239 1.40 9.88 8.85
C VAL A 239 1.13 9.49 10.31
N VAL A 240 2.07 9.74 11.22
CA VAL A 240 1.90 9.42 12.65
C VAL A 240 0.80 10.25 13.30
N TYR A 241 0.66 11.53 12.95
CA TYR A 241 -0.45 12.37 13.40
C TYR A 241 -1.80 11.83 12.93
N GLN A 242 -1.93 11.40 11.66
CA GLN A 242 -3.13 10.74 11.15
C GLN A 242 -3.45 9.45 11.92
N ILE A 243 -2.45 8.60 12.19
CA ILE A 243 -2.63 7.37 12.98
C ILE A 243 -3.11 7.69 14.39
N LYS A 244 -2.57 8.73 15.02
CA LYS A 244 -3.00 9.20 16.35
C LYS A 244 -4.26 10.07 16.32
N GLN A 245 -4.88 10.26 15.16
CA GLN A 245 -6.09 11.08 14.95
C GLN A 245 -5.94 12.53 15.46
N LYS A 246 -4.75 13.10 15.23
CA LYS A 246 -4.43 14.49 15.58
C LYS A 246 -4.55 15.40 14.37
N ASP A 247 -4.79 16.69 14.63
CA ASP A 247 -4.85 17.70 13.58
C ASP A 247 -3.46 17.93 12.94
N ILE A 248 -3.43 17.84 11.61
CA ILE A 248 -2.23 18.01 10.80
C ILE A 248 -2.09 19.41 10.18
N SER A 249 -3.10 20.27 10.34
CA SER A 249 -3.20 21.56 9.62
C SER A 249 -2.03 22.49 9.87
N HIS A 250 -1.45 22.44 11.06
CA HIS A 250 -0.35 23.31 11.46
C HIS A 250 1.05 22.70 11.35
N LEU A 251 1.15 21.37 11.10
CA LEU A 251 2.45 20.68 11.02
C LEU A 251 3.38 21.28 9.96
N ASN A 252 2.84 21.58 8.79
CA ASN A 252 3.59 22.16 7.69
C ASN A 252 4.21 23.50 8.10
N LYS A 253 3.44 24.37 8.78
CA LYS A 253 3.92 25.65 9.28
C LYS A 253 5.00 25.49 10.34
N ILE A 254 4.82 24.55 11.29
CA ILE A 254 5.83 24.27 12.32
C ILE A 254 7.12 23.77 11.66
N TYR A 255 7.03 22.83 10.73
CA TYR A 255 8.18 22.24 10.05
C TYR A 255 9.00 23.29 9.29
N HIS A 256 8.36 24.15 8.51
CA HIS A 256 9.06 25.19 7.75
C HIS A 256 9.61 26.34 8.62
N ASN A 257 9.09 26.50 9.83
CA ASN A 257 9.60 27.49 10.80
C ASN A 257 10.63 26.90 11.77
N LEU A 258 11.10 25.67 11.57
CA LEU A 258 12.22 25.13 12.36
C LEU A 258 13.49 25.96 12.11
N PRO A 259 14.29 26.23 13.14
CA PRO A 259 15.51 27.05 13.01
C PRO A 259 16.55 26.49 12.02
N ILE A 260 16.56 25.18 11.84
CA ILE A 260 17.36 24.47 10.84
C ILE A 260 16.52 23.36 10.20
N GLN A 261 16.78 23.05 8.93
CA GLN A 261 16.13 21.99 8.17
C GLN A 261 17.02 20.75 8.03
N SER A 262 18.31 20.89 8.22
CA SER A 262 19.29 19.82 8.13
C SER A 262 20.52 20.11 8.97
N LYS A 263 21.34 19.08 9.22
CA LYS A 263 22.66 19.24 9.89
C LYS A 263 23.61 20.18 9.16
N LYS A 264 23.42 20.36 7.86
CA LYS A 264 24.24 21.27 7.05
C LYS A 264 24.00 22.75 7.35
N ASP A 265 22.85 23.07 7.94
CA ASP A 265 22.47 24.44 8.27
C ASP A 265 23.12 24.92 9.57
N ILE A 266 23.72 24.00 10.35
CA ILE A 266 24.43 24.32 11.57
C ILE A 266 25.72 25.06 11.22
N GLN A 267 25.95 26.25 11.85
CA GLN A 267 27.06 27.15 11.54
C GLN A 267 28.44 26.69 12.06
N ILE A 268 28.52 25.48 12.59
CA ILE A 268 29.76 24.83 13.03
C ILE A 268 29.79 23.39 12.51
N ASN A 269 30.98 22.92 12.19
CA ASN A 269 31.17 21.54 11.68
C ASN A 269 32.08 20.70 12.61
N GLY A 270 32.26 19.44 12.28
CA GLY A 270 33.07 18.52 13.08
C GLY A 270 34.53 18.91 13.19
N GLN A 271 35.10 19.56 12.19
CA GLN A 271 36.48 20.05 12.24
C GLN A 271 36.61 21.25 13.17
N ASP A 272 35.64 22.17 13.15
CA ASP A 272 35.59 23.30 14.09
C ASP A 272 35.56 22.78 15.56
N ILE A 273 34.73 21.78 15.86
CA ILE A 273 34.66 21.16 17.21
C ILE A 273 35.98 20.51 17.60
N SER A 274 36.61 19.79 16.69
CA SER A 274 37.92 19.16 16.92
C SER A 274 38.99 20.19 17.26
N ASN A 275 39.03 21.30 16.53
CA ASN A 275 39.97 22.40 16.74
C ASN A 275 39.70 23.11 18.08
N LEU A 276 38.43 23.42 18.40
CA LEU A 276 38.06 24.08 19.65
C LEU A 276 38.44 23.29 20.90
N LEU A 277 38.28 21.98 20.87
CA LEU A 277 38.58 21.10 21.97
C LEU A 277 40.04 20.62 21.98
N ASN A 278 40.80 20.89 20.92
CA ASN A 278 42.15 20.40 20.70
C ASN A 278 42.27 18.88 20.83
N LEU A 279 41.29 18.16 20.23
CA LEU A 279 41.17 16.70 20.24
C LEU A 279 41.16 16.13 18.82
N ARG A 280 41.73 14.93 18.64
CA ARG A 280 41.62 14.23 17.37
C ARG A 280 40.16 13.87 17.10
N PRO A 281 39.71 13.90 15.79
CA PRO A 281 38.32 13.52 15.45
C PRO A 281 37.91 12.16 16.01
N GLY A 282 36.72 12.10 16.61
CA GLY A 282 36.22 10.90 17.30
C GLY A 282 34.70 10.93 17.51
N ILE A 283 34.20 9.94 18.24
CA ILE A 283 32.74 9.74 18.50
C ILE A 283 32.10 10.96 19.19
N TYR A 284 32.85 11.67 20.03
CA TYR A 284 32.40 12.86 20.75
C TYR A 284 31.86 13.97 19.82
N ILE A 285 32.40 14.08 18.60
CA ILE A 285 31.89 15.06 17.62
C ILE A 285 30.42 14.79 17.33
N LYS A 286 30.03 13.54 17.13
CA LYS A 286 28.65 13.15 16.88
C LYS A 286 27.75 13.48 18.09
N GLU A 287 28.22 13.27 19.27
CA GLU A 287 27.47 13.54 20.51
C GLU A 287 27.24 15.04 20.69
N ILE A 288 28.30 15.87 20.52
CA ILE A 288 28.20 17.32 20.57
C ILE A 288 27.29 17.87 19.49
N MET A 289 27.45 17.40 18.25
CA MET A 289 26.58 17.83 17.15
C MET A 289 25.11 17.50 17.40
N ASN A 290 24.80 16.33 17.96
CA ASN A 290 23.43 15.96 18.29
C ASN A 290 22.84 16.81 19.44
N ASP A 291 23.66 17.17 20.43
CA ASP A 291 23.23 18.05 21.51
C ASP A 291 22.96 19.46 21.04
N ILE A 292 23.87 20.05 20.24
CA ILE A 292 23.70 21.34 19.60
C ILE A 292 22.46 21.38 18.72
N GLU A 293 22.29 20.39 17.86
CA GLU A 293 21.15 20.24 16.97
C GLU A 293 19.82 20.28 17.74
N LYS A 294 19.73 19.51 18.84
CA LYS A 294 18.55 19.49 19.71
C LYS A 294 18.28 20.83 20.36
N LYS A 295 19.31 21.51 20.86
CA LYS A 295 19.18 22.82 21.50
C LYS A 295 18.78 23.93 20.52
N ILE A 296 19.31 23.91 19.29
CA ILE A 296 18.91 24.85 18.24
C ILE A 296 17.43 24.64 17.90
N ILE A 297 16.99 23.40 17.67
CA ILE A 297 15.60 23.09 17.34
C ILE A 297 14.63 23.55 18.44
N ASN A 298 15.03 23.43 19.69
CA ASN A 298 14.23 23.85 20.84
C ASN A 298 14.32 25.34 21.14
N ASN A 299 15.07 26.12 20.34
CA ASN A 299 15.36 27.54 20.56
C ASN A 299 16.09 27.82 21.90
N GLU A 300 16.85 26.86 22.42
CA GLU A 300 17.68 26.97 23.62
C GLU A 300 19.08 27.50 23.29
N LEU A 301 19.50 27.46 22.01
CA LEU A 301 20.79 27.89 21.52
C LEU A 301 20.62 28.52 20.12
N ASN A 302 21.20 29.72 19.91
CA ASN A 302 21.18 30.36 18.62
C ASN A 302 22.16 29.66 17.66
N ASN A 303 21.77 29.56 16.40
CA ASN A 303 22.60 28.97 15.36
C ASN A 303 23.59 30.01 14.77
N THR A 304 24.39 30.63 15.63
CA THR A 304 25.51 31.51 15.23
C THR A 304 26.84 30.86 15.60
N LYS A 305 27.88 31.18 14.86
CA LYS A 305 29.20 30.55 15.12
C LYS A 305 29.71 30.94 16.50
N GLU A 306 29.45 32.17 16.95
CA GLU A 306 29.85 32.71 18.23
C GLU A 306 29.16 31.93 19.38
N ASP A 307 27.83 31.86 19.37
CA ASP A 307 27.05 31.19 20.42
C ASP A 307 27.37 29.68 20.52
N LEU A 308 27.52 29.04 19.36
CA LEU A 308 27.88 27.62 19.29
C LEU A 308 29.28 27.36 19.82
N THR A 309 30.25 28.20 19.50
CA THR A 309 31.63 28.13 20.00
C THR A 309 31.65 28.29 21.54
N HIS A 310 31.00 29.34 22.04
CA HIS A 310 30.90 29.59 23.47
C HIS A 310 30.24 28.42 24.22
N TYR A 311 29.15 27.88 23.66
CA TYR A 311 28.46 26.74 24.24
C TYR A 311 29.37 25.50 24.35
N ILE A 312 30.11 25.17 23.27
CA ILE A 312 31.05 24.02 23.28
C ILE A 312 32.16 24.21 24.27
N GLU A 313 32.77 25.41 24.33
CA GLU A 313 33.84 25.71 25.27
C GLU A 313 33.36 25.56 26.72
N LYS A 314 32.20 26.08 27.03
CA LYS A 314 31.63 26.04 28.39
C LYS A 314 31.28 24.62 28.84
N HIS A 315 30.72 23.77 27.94
CA HIS A 315 30.15 22.50 28.35
C HIS A 315 31.05 21.28 28.06
N TYR A 316 31.96 21.38 27.12
CA TYR A 316 32.76 20.24 26.62
C TYR A 316 34.28 20.46 26.74
N LYS A 317 34.77 21.70 26.91
CA LYS A 317 36.16 21.93 27.17
C LYS A 317 36.42 21.62 28.63
N LYS A 318 37.08 20.48 28.92
CA LYS A 318 37.51 20.17 30.32
C LYS A 318 38.45 21.28 30.80
N ASN A 319 38.11 21.97 31.89
CA ASN A 319 39.03 22.84 32.55
C ASN A 319 40.22 21.96 32.96
N LYS A 320 41.42 22.30 32.43
CA LYS A 320 42.68 21.75 32.90
C LYS A 320 42.95 22.19 34.31
#